data_5b99a7736d265a8252863cf02c61ad81
#
_entry.id   5b99a7736d265a8252863cf02c61ad81
#
_cell.length_a   1.000
_cell.length_b   1.000
_cell.length_c   1.000
_cell.angle_alpha   90.00
_cell.angle_beta   90.00
_cell.angle_gamma   90.00
#
_symmetry.space_group_name_H-M   'P 1'
#
loop_
_entity.id
_entity.type
_entity.pdbx_description
1 polymer ?
#
loop_
_entity_poly.entity_id
_entity_poly.type
_entity_poly.pdbx_seq_one_letter_code
_entity_poly.pdbx_strand_id
1 'polypeptide(L)'
;MQVGKVGSSLSYMMQLLIICYVIYSMFIGDYLWASLGLVCFLLTQIPMVLERRIGVIVPSELKLLITLVLYLHVAGNVRGWYDGYYPVYDKVTHFLAATLVAALGFIAIAVLDPSIMIETNGYMAIAITIIFTTAMGAFWEIGEFLFDRFLGTRLQHGLTDTMLDMVFDFMGGCIASFIGNIYLRRKLKEDPINLIGIEIKAER
;
A
#
# COMPACT_ATOMS: atom_id res chain seq x y z
N MET A 1 12.53 12.67 -15.94
CA MET A 1 11.54 13.78 -15.93
C MET A 1 10.19 13.45 -16.58
N GLN A 2 10.10 12.66 -17.65
CA GLN A 2 8.80 12.25 -18.24
C GLN A 2 8.06 11.19 -17.44
N VAL A 3 8.73 10.19 -16.87
CA VAL A 3 8.12 9.09 -16.11
C VAL A 3 7.36 9.59 -14.87
N GLY A 4 7.92 10.55 -14.13
CA GLY A 4 7.25 11.11 -12.95
C GLY A 4 5.96 11.89 -13.28
N LYS A 5 5.90 12.56 -14.44
CA LYS A 5 4.69 13.27 -14.90
C LYS A 5 3.56 12.29 -15.25
N VAL A 6 3.90 11.19 -15.93
CA VAL A 6 2.92 10.15 -16.29
C VAL A 6 2.37 9.48 -15.03
N GLY A 7 3.24 9.11 -14.09
CA GLY A 7 2.82 8.51 -12.81
C GLY A 7 1.88 9.41 -12.01
N SER A 8 2.20 10.71 -11.92
CA SER A 8 1.34 11.68 -11.24
C SER A 8 -0.02 11.86 -11.93
N SER A 9 -0.04 11.95 -13.27
CA SER A 9 -1.30 12.07 -14.03
C SER A 9 -2.20 10.85 -13.83
N LEU A 10 -1.60 9.65 -13.83
CA LEU A 10 -2.32 8.40 -13.61
C LEU A 10 -2.88 8.32 -12.17
N SER A 11 -2.11 8.76 -11.17
CA SER A 11 -2.60 8.85 -9.78
C SER A 11 -3.80 9.77 -9.67
N TYR A 12 -3.76 10.97 -10.27
CA TYR A 12 -4.90 11.89 -10.23
C TYR A 12 -6.14 11.32 -10.94
N MET A 13 -5.96 10.63 -12.07
CA MET A 13 -7.06 9.96 -12.76
C MET A 13 -7.70 8.89 -11.87
N MET A 14 -6.91 8.06 -11.21
CA MET A 14 -7.44 7.04 -10.28
C MET A 14 -8.12 7.66 -9.07
N GLN A 15 -7.60 8.75 -8.50
CA GLN A 15 -8.26 9.49 -7.41
C GLN A 15 -9.63 10.03 -7.85
N LEU A 16 -9.73 10.57 -9.07
CA LEU A 16 -11.01 11.02 -9.64
C LEU A 16 -11.98 9.84 -9.78
N LEU A 17 -11.52 8.69 -10.26
CA LEU A 17 -12.36 7.48 -10.37
C LEU A 17 -12.83 6.99 -9.01
N ILE A 18 -11.99 7.05 -7.95
CA ILE A 18 -12.42 6.72 -6.57
C ILE A 18 -13.59 7.63 -6.16
N ILE A 19 -13.49 8.95 -6.38
CA ILE A 19 -14.58 9.88 -6.06
C ILE A 19 -15.85 9.56 -6.87
N CYS A 20 -15.72 9.22 -8.16
CA CYS A 20 -16.86 8.79 -8.97
C CYS A 20 -17.52 7.54 -8.38
N TYR A 21 -16.76 6.56 -7.89
CA TYR A 21 -17.31 5.38 -7.23
C TYR A 21 -17.98 5.70 -5.88
N VAL A 22 -17.42 6.62 -5.09
CA VAL A 22 -18.06 7.10 -3.85
C VAL A 22 -19.42 7.71 -4.16
N ILE A 23 -19.50 8.61 -5.14
CA ILE A 23 -20.74 9.26 -5.55
C ILE A 23 -21.73 8.21 -6.08
N TYR A 24 -21.30 7.29 -6.92
CA TYR A 24 -22.13 6.20 -7.43
C TYR A 24 -22.72 5.35 -6.29
N SER A 25 -21.87 4.92 -5.32
CA SER A 25 -22.32 4.13 -4.17
C SER A 25 -23.35 4.88 -3.32
N MET A 26 -23.17 6.20 -3.14
CA MET A 26 -24.17 7.03 -2.47
C MET A 26 -25.52 7.05 -3.21
N PHE A 27 -25.50 7.15 -4.55
CA PHE A 27 -26.73 7.16 -5.36
C PHE A 27 -27.50 5.85 -5.30
N ILE A 28 -26.81 4.71 -5.22
CA ILE A 28 -27.47 3.39 -5.12
C ILE A 28 -27.82 3.01 -3.68
N GLY A 29 -27.52 3.88 -2.69
CA GLY A 29 -27.81 3.64 -1.27
C GLY A 29 -26.82 2.71 -0.57
N ASP A 30 -25.67 2.42 -1.20
CA ASP A 30 -24.61 1.61 -0.60
C ASP A 30 -23.64 2.49 0.21
N TYR A 31 -24.12 2.89 1.38
CA TYR A 31 -23.37 3.82 2.25
C TYR A 31 -22.11 3.22 2.86
N LEU A 32 -22.04 1.88 2.97
CA LEU A 32 -20.84 1.20 3.47
C LEU A 32 -19.68 1.41 2.48
N TRP A 33 -19.86 1.04 1.22
CA TRP A 33 -18.83 1.21 0.19
C TRP A 33 -18.57 2.67 -0.14
N ALA A 34 -19.57 3.55 -0.02
CA ALA A 34 -19.36 4.99 -0.15
C ALA A 34 -18.42 5.53 0.94
N SER A 35 -18.64 5.14 2.21
CA SER A 35 -17.79 5.58 3.33
C SER A 35 -16.37 5.02 3.26
N LEU A 36 -16.21 3.73 2.95
CA LEU A 36 -14.91 3.10 2.75
C LEU A 36 -14.14 3.72 1.57
N GLY A 37 -14.83 3.97 0.46
CA GLY A 37 -14.25 4.66 -0.69
C GLY A 37 -13.78 6.08 -0.37
N LEU A 38 -14.52 6.81 0.46
CA LEU A 38 -14.10 8.13 0.95
C LEU A 38 -12.83 8.05 1.81
N VAL A 39 -12.76 7.07 2.71
CA VAL A 39 -11.54 6.80 3.51
C VAL A 39 -10.37 6.48 2.59
N CYS A 40 -10.55 5.61 1.60
CA CYS A 40 -9.51 5.30 0.61
C CYS A 40 -9.05 6.55 -0.14
N PHE A 41 -9.98 7.42 -0.57
CA PHE A 41 -9.63 8.69 -1.20
C PHE A 41 -8.78 9.56 -0.29
N LEU A 42 -9.18 9.73 0.98
CA LEU A 42 -8.42 10.52 1.95
C LEU A 42 -7.01 9.95 2.19
N LEU A 43 -6.87 8.63 2.24
CA LEU A 43 -5.56 7.98 2.35
C LEU A 43 -4.66 8.29 1.14
N THR A 44 -5.21 8.42 -0.07
CA THR A 44 -4.41 8.83 -1.24
C THR A 44 -3.85 10.25 -1.13
N GLN A 45 -4.38 11.10 -0.24
CA GLN A 45 -3.90 12.47 -0.03
C GLN A 45 -2.72 12.53 0.96
N ILE A 46 -2.46 11.48 1.74
CA ILE A 46 -1.40 11.46 2.75
C ILE A 46 -0.03 11.88 2.18
N PRO A 47 0.45 11.34 1.02
CA PRO A 47 1.73 11.76 0.47
C PRO A 47 1.81 13.27 0.21
N MET A 48 0.74 13.87 -0.33
CA MET A 48 0.69 15.32 -0.58
C MET A 48 0.72 16.13 0.72
N VAL A 49 0.03 15.65 1.76
CA VAL A 49 0.01 16.31 3.07
C VAL A 49 1.39 16.25 3.71
N LEU A 50 2.07 15.10 3.66
CA LEU A 50 3.44 14.93 4.16
C LEU A 50 4.41 15.86 3.44
N GLU A 51 4.32 15.96 2.10
CA GLU A 51 5.17 16.89 1.32
C GLU A 51 4.97 18.35 1.72
N ARG A 52 3.72 18.75 1.97
CA ARG A 52 3.39 20.15 2.32
C ARG A 52 3.70 20.50 3.78
N ARG A 53 3.50 19.57 4.72
CA ARG A 53 3.61 19.84 6.16
C ARG A 53 4.99 19.54 6.73
N ILE A 54 5.64 18.49 6.22
CA ILE A 54 6.92 17.99 6.77
C ILE A 54 8.06 18.27 5.79
N GLY A 55 7.78 18.68 4.55
CA GLY A 55 8.79 18.96 3.53
C GLY A 55 9.47 17.72 2.95
N VAL A 56 8.91 16.52 3.20
CA VAL A 56 9.38 15.25 2.67
C VAL A 56 8.97 15.12 1.22
N ILE A 57 9.87 14.74 0.31
CA ILE A 57 9.53 14.45 -1.09
C ILE A 57 9.20 12.96 -1.21
N VAL A 58 7.95 12.63 -1.52
CA VAL A 58 7.51 11.25 -1.77
C VAL A 58 7.71 10.91 -3.25
N PRO A 59 8.45 9.84 -3.60
CA PRO A 59 8.61 9.42 -4.97
C PRO A 59 7.28 9.22 -5.71
N SER A 60 7.24 9.61 -6.99
CA SER A 60 6.02 9.50 -7.81
C SER A 60 5.53 8.05 -7.96
N GLU A 61 6.46 7.10 -7.96
CA GLU A 61 6.21 5.67 -8.03
C GLU A 61 5.48 5.16 -6.78
N LEU A 62 5.89 5.65 -5.61
CA LEU A 62 5.23 5.30 -4.35
C LEU A 62 3.83 5.92 -4.27
N LYS A 63 3.66 7.18 -4.71
CA LYS A 63 2.32 7.81 -4.81
C LYS A 63 1.41 7.02 -5.74
N LEU A 64 1.95 6.58 -6.89
CA LEU A 64 1.22 5.78 -7.86
C LEU A 64 0.82 4.42 -7.25
N LEU A 65 1.73 3.73 -6.56
CA LEU A 65 1.44 2.45 -5.93
C LEU A 65 0.36 2.58 -4.84
N ILE A 66 0.46 3.60 -3.98
CA ILE A 66 -0.56 3.90 -2.95
C ILE A 66 -1.93 4.09 -3.62
N THR A 67 -1.98 4.93 -4.66
CA THR A 67 -3.25 5.24 -5.33
C THR A 67 -3.80 4.03 -6.07
N LEU A 68 -2.94 3.24 -6.71
CA LEU A 68 -3.32 2.03 -7.44
C LEU A 68 -3.95 0.99 -6.50
N VAL A 69 -3.32 0.69 -5.37
CA VAL A 69 -3.83 -0.28 -4.40
C VAL A 69 -5.20 0.14 -3.89
N LEU A 70 -5.34 1.40 -3.46
CA LEU A 70 -6.61 1.92 -2.94
C LEU A 70 -7.69 2.00 -4.04
N TYR A 71 -7.32 2.36 -5.27
CA TYR A 71 -8.24 2.33 -6.41
C TYR A 71 -8.75 0.93 -6.73
N LEU A 72 -7.84 -0.06 -6.78
CA LEU A 72 -8.23 -1.44 -7.04
C LEU A 72 -9.18 -1.97 -5.96
N HIS A 73 -8.91 -1.66 -4.69
CA HIS A 73 -9.78 -2.05 -3.60
C HIS A 73 -11.20 -1.46 -3.76
N VAL A 74 -11.32 -0.15 -4.00
CA VAL A 74 -12.63 0.50 -4.18
C VAL A 74 -13.32 0.00 -5.44
N ALA A 75 -12.61 -0.04 -6.58
CA ALA A 75 -13.18 -0.49 -7.85
C ALA A 75 -13.63 -1.96 -7.78
N GLY A 76 -12.83 -2.82 -7.15
CA GLY A 76 -13.12 -4.23 -6.98
C GLY A 76 -14.42 -4.48 -6.25
N ASN A 77 -14.66 -3.78 -5.15
CA ASN A 77 -15.89 -3.89 -4.37
C ASN A 77 -17.09 -3.28 -5.10
N VAL A 78 -16.99 -2.04 -5.57
CA VAL A 78 -18.11 -1.33 -6.21
C VAL A 78 -18.51 -1.98 -7.54
N ARG A 79 -17.56 -2.57 -8.28
CA ARG A 79 -17.82 -3.23 -9.56
C ARG A 79 -18.05 -4.73 -9.44
N GLY A 80 -17.94 -5.30 -8.25
CA GLY A 80 -18.06 -6.75 -8.04
C GLY A 80 -16.94 -7.56 -8.69
N TRP A 81 -15.73 -6.98 -8.82
CA TRP A 81 -14.62 -7.69 -9.44
C TRP A 81 -14.04 -8.78 -8.54
N TYR A 82 -14.19 -8.64 -7.22
CA TYR A 82 -13.80 -9.68 -6.27
C TYR A 82 -14.56 -11.00 -6.52
N ASP A 83 -15.86 -10.92 -6.77
CA ASP A 83 -16.65 -12.10 -7.14
C ASP A 83 -16.48 -12.50 -8.60
N GLY A 84 -16.49 -11.50 -9.51
CA GLY A 84 -16.50 -11.73 -10.96
C GLY A 84 -15.19 -12.32 -11.51
N TYR A 85 -14.05 -12.02 -10.88
CA TYR A 85 -12.72 -12.50 -11.28
C TYR A 85 -12.04 -13.32 -10.18
N TYR A 86 -12.83 -13.88 -9.27
CA TYR A 86 -12.34 -14.77 -8.21
C TYR A 86 -11.65 -16.02 -8.80
N PRO A 87 -10.54 -16.50 -8.23
CA PRO A 87 -9.78 -15.94 -7.09
C PRO A 87 -8.66 -14.97 -7.51
N VAL A 88 -8.50 -14.70 -8.79
CA VAL A 88 -7.32 -14.00 -9.34
C VAL A 88 -7.26 -12.56 -8.88
N TYR A 89 -8.40 -11.84 -8.94
CA TYR A 89 -8.42 -10.42 -8.59
C TYR A 89 -8.03 -10.21 -7.13
N ASP A 90 -8.57 -11.00 -6.26
CA ASP A 90 -8.34 -10.97 -4.83
C ASP A 90 -6.85 -11.21 -4.51
N LYS A 91 -6.27 -12.29 -5.01
CA LYS A 91 -4.84 -12.61 -4.79
C LYS A 91 -3.90 -11.52 -5.34
N VAL A 92 -4.23 -10.91 -6.48
CA VAL A 92 -3.47 -9.79 -7.04
C VAL A 92 -3.56 -8.56 -6.14
N THR A 93 -4.74 -8.24 -5.60
CA THR A 93 -4.90 -7.09 -4.70
C THR A 93 -4.20 -7.30 -3.37
N HIS A 94 -4.23 -8.49 -2.78
CA HIS A 94 -3.45 -8.86 -1.59
C HIS A 94 -1.95 -8.70 -1.83
N PHE A 95 -1.42 -9.29 -2.91
CA PHE A 95 0.00 -9.15 -3.27
C PHE A 95 0.44 -7.69 -3.43
N LEU A 96 -0.35 -6.86 -4.12
CA LEU A 96 -0.04 -5.45 -4.33
C LEU A 96 -0.13 -4.63 -3.03
N ALA A 97 -1.15 -4.90 -2.20
CA ALA A 97 -1.32 -4.25 -0.90
C ALA A 97 -0.17 -4.60 0.03
N ALA A 98 0.21 -5.87 0.12
CA ALA A 98 1.34 -6.33 0.90
C ALA A 98 2.68 -5.75 0.41
N THR A 99 2.86 -5.66 -0.93
CA THR A 99 4.03 -4.99 -1.52
C THR A 99 4.12 -3.53 -1.08
N LEU A 100 2.99 -2.81 -1.07
CA LEU A 100 2.92 -1.43 -0.57
C LEU A 100 3.23 -1.35 0.93
N VAL A 101 2.60 -2.17 1.76
CA VAL A 101 2.81 -2.20 3.22
C VAL A 101 4.27 -2.51 3.53
N ALA A 102 4.86 -3.47 2.83
CA ALA A 102 6.27 -3.81 2.98
C ALA A 102 7.20 -2.67 2.56
N ALA A 103 6.93 -2.00 1.43
CA ALA A 103 7.72 -0.86 0.99
C ALA A 103 7.68 0.28 2.02
N LEU A 104 6.51 0.61 2.54
CA LEU A 104 6.35 1.63 3.58
C LEU A 104 7.02 1.22 4.89
N GLY A 105 6.87 -0.03 5.33
CA GLY A 105 7.51 -0.58 6.53
C GLY A 105 9.02 -0.58 6.43
N PHE A 106 9.56 -0.98 5.28
CA PHE A 106 11.01 -0.98 5.03
C PHE A 106 11.59 0.43 5.04
N ILE A 107 10.90 1.39 4.40
CA ILE A 107 11.29 2.81 4.43
C ILE A 107 11.24 3.34 5.86
N ALA A 108 10.19 3.01 6.63
CA ALA A 108 10.06 3.44 8.02
C ALA A 108 11.23 2.94 8.87
N ILE A 109 11.62 1.67 8.77
CA ILE A 109 12.78 1.12 9.48
C ILE A 109 14.06 1.87 9.09
N ALA A 110 14.27 2.08 7.79
CA ALA A 110 15.47 2.74 7.30
C ALA A 110 15.58 4.21 7.74
N VAL A 111 14.44 4.88 7.97
CA VAL A 111 14.39 6.27 8.46
C VAL A 111 14.54 6.34 9.98
N LEU A 112 13.83 5.46 10.70
CA LEU A 112 13.76 5.52 12.16
C LEU A 112 15.05 4.99 12.81
N ASP A 113 15.66 3.96 12.22
CA ASP A 113 16.91 3.40 12.71
C ASP A 113 17.82 2.93 11.57
N PRO A 114 18.59 3.86 10.98
CA PRO A 114 19.55 3.53 9.93
C PRO A 114 20.62 2.52 10.36
N SER A 115 20.89 2.36 11.66
CA SER A 115 21.91 1.42 12.17
C SER A 115 21.56 -0.03 11.82
N ILE A 116 20.26 -0.38 11.83
CA ILE A 116 19.79 -1.70 11.41
C ILE A 116 20.25 -2.02 9.97
N MET A 117 20.24 -1.02 9.09
CA MET A 117 20.64 -1.21 7.70
C MET A 117 22.15 -1.42 7.56
N ILE A 118 22.94 -0.72 8.38
CA ILE A 118 24.42 -0.73 8.33
C ILE A 118 24.97 -1.99 9.00
N GLU A 119 24.59 -2.22 10.25
CA GLU A 119 25.15 -3.29 11.10
C GLU A 119 24.77 -4.69 10.64
N THR A 120 23.55 -4.86 10.11
CA THR A 120 23.04 -6.17 9.69
C THR A 120 23.03 -6.36 8.16
N ASN A 121 23.63 -5.44 7.40
CA ASN A 121 23.50 -5.42 5.94
C ASN A 121 22.02 -5.44 5.48
N GLY A 122 21.10 -4.92 6.30
CA GLY A 122 19.68 -4.87 6.03
C GLY A 122 18.93 -6.18 6.21
N TYR A 123 19.56 -7.28 6.61
CA TYR A 123 18.86 -8.56 6.82
C TYR A 123 17.82 -8.48 7.95
N MET A 124 18.13 -7.74 9.02
CA MET A 124 17.17 -7.51 10.11
C MET A 124 15.96 -6.69 9.61
N ALA A 125 16.20 -5.66 8.79
CA ALA A 125 15.13 -4.86 8.20
C ALA A 125 14.22 -5.73 7.30
N ILE A 126 14.80 -6.62 6.48
CA ILE A 126 14.04 -7.60 5.68
C ILE A 126 13.17 -8.47 6.60
N ALA A 127 13.75 -9.08 7.63
CA ALA A 127 13.00 -9.97 8.53
C ALA A 127 11.86 -9.25 9.25
N ILE A 128 12.12 -8.07 9.82
CA ILE A 128 11.10 -7.26 10.50
C ILE A 128 9.99 -6.87 9.52
N THR A 129 10.34 -6.44 8.30
CA THR A 129 9.35 -6.04 7.29
C THR A 129 8.48 -7.20 6.86
N ILE A 130 9.05 -8.39 6.64
CA ILE A 130 8.27 -9.59 6.27
C ILE A 130 7.29 -9.95 7.39
N ILE A 131 7.77 -10.00 8.64
CA ILE A 131 6.91 -10.31 9.81
C ILE A 131 5.79 -9.26 9.94
N PHE A 132 6.14 -7.98 9.84
CA PHE A 132 5.17 -6.88 9.93
C PHE A 132 4.12 -6.99 8.82
N THR A 133 4.53 -7.21 7.56
CA THR A 133 3.61 -7.32 6.43
C THR A 133 2.68 -8.51 6.56
N THR A 134 3.20 -9.68 6.97
CA THR A 134 2.39 -10.87 7.22
C THR A 134 1.39 -10.64 8.37
N ALA A 135 1.81 -9.95 9.43
CA ALA A 135 0.92 -9.59 10.53
C ALA A 135 -0.19 -8.63 10.06
N MET A 136 0.13 -7.66 9.19
CA MET A 136 -0.87 -6.74 8.62
C MET A 136 -1.86 -7.48 7.73
N GLY A 137 -1.41 -8.47 6.93
CA GLY A 137 -2.29 -9.37 6.18
C GLY A 137 -3.23 -10.14 7.11
N ALA A 138 -2.72 -10.73 8.18
CA ALA A 138 -3.55 -11.42 9.17
C ALA A 138 -4.58 -10.48 9.83
N PHE A 139 -4.21 -9.22 10.13
CA PHE A 139 -5.17 -8.22 10.64
C PHE A 139 -6.24 -7.89 9.60
N TRP A 140 -5.89 -7.87 8.32
CA TRP A 140 -6.87 -7.67 7.24
C TRP A 140 -7.89 -8.80 7.20
N GLU A 141 -7.45 -10.06 7.21
CA GLU A 141 -8.30 -11.25 7.25
C GLU A 141 -9.23 -11.28 8.48
N ILE A 142 -8.68 -10.89 9.66
CA ILE A 142 -9.50 -10.71 10.87
C ILE A 142 -10.54 -9.62 10.66
N GLY A 143 -10.18 -8.53 9.98
CA GLY A 143 -11.10 -7.45 9.63
C GLY A 143 -12.24 -7.95 8.76
N GLU A 144 -11.96 -8.69 7.69
CA GLU A 144 -12.97 -9.28 6.80
C GLU A 144 -13.91 -10.22 7.55
N PHE A 145 -13.35 -11.09 8.40
CA PHE A 145 -14.15 -11.96 9.26
C PHE A 145 -15.11 -11.16 10.15
N LEU A 146 -14.65 -10.06 10.77
CA LEU A 146 -15.49 -9.22 11.63
C LEU A 146 -16.57 -8.48 10.82
N PHE A 147 -16.25 -7.97 9.63
CA PHE A 147 -17.22 -7.36 8.73
C PHE A 147 -18.30 -8.35 8.31
N ASP A 148 -17.91 -9.56 7.91
CA ASP A 148 -18.88 -10.60 7.55
C ASP A 148 -19.76 -10.97 8.73
N ARG A 149 -19.19 -11.07 9.95
CA ARG A 149 -19.89 -11.48 11.15
C ARG A 149 -20.88 -10.42 11.66
N PHE A 150 -20.49 -9.13 11.60
CA PHE A 150 -21.26 -8.05 12.24
C PHE A 150 -22.07 -7.20 11.25
N LEU A 151 -21.61 -7.09 10.00
CA LEU A 151 -22.26 -6.27 8.98
C LEU A 151 -22.96 -7.10 7.90
N GLY A 152 -22.79 -8.44 7.92
CA GLY A 152 -23.43 -9.34 6.96
C GLY A 152 -22.84 -9.23 5.55
N THR A 153 -21.61 -8.78 5.43
CA THR A 153 -20.86 -8.80 4.17
C THR A 153 -20.46 -10.23 3.78
N ARG A 154 -19.82 -10.42 2.66
CA ARG A 154 -19.30 -11.71 2.18
C ARG A 154 -17.92 -11.49 1.58
N LEU A 155 -16.98 -11.02 2.43
CA LEU A 155 -15.63 -10.71 2.02
C LEU A 155 -14.77 -11.98 2.01
N GLN A 156 -14.92 -12.84 3.02
CA GLN A 156 -14.20 -14.11 3.08
C GLN A 156 -14.89 -15.19 2.25
N HIS A 157 -14.10 -15.90 1.43
CA HIS A 157 -14.55 -17.03 0.63
C HIS A 157 -14.18 -18.39 1.26
N GLY A 158 -13.76 -18.39 2.53
CA GLY A 158 -13.47 -19.56 3.33
C GLY A 158 -12.00 -19.76 3.65
N LEU A 159 -11.67 -20.76 4.50
CA LEU A 159 -10.33 -20.95 5.06
C LEU A 159 -9.22 -21.05 3.99
N THR A 160 -9.48 -21.74 2.87
CA THR A 160 -8.49 -21.88 1.80
C THR A 160 -8.16 -20.53 1.17
N ASP A 161 -9.15 -19.68 1.02
CA ASP A 161 -9.02 -18.34 0.50
C ASP A 161 -8.14 -17.49 1.42
N THR A 162 -8.53 -17.34 2.68
CA THR A 162 -7.74 -16.68 3.72
C THR A 162 -6.29 -17.14 3.78
N MET A 163 -6.05 -18.46 3.69
CA MET A 163 -4.67 -18.99 3.70
C MET A 163 -3.89 -18.59 2.45
N LEU A 164 -4.52 -18.58 1.28
CA LEU A 164 -3.89 -18.13 0.05
C LEU A 164 -3.59 -16.62 0.09
N ASP A 165 -4.49 -15.80 0.64
CA ASP A 165 -4.29 -14.37 0.81
C ASP A 165 -3.06 -14.09 1.68
N MET A 166 -2.94 -14.78 2.81
CA MET A 166 -1.75 -14.70 3.65
C MET A 166 -0.47 -15.15 2.93
N VAL A 167 -0.55 -16.15 2.03
CA VAL A 167 0.60 -16.56 1.19
C VAL A 167 0.98 -15.46 0.21
N PHE A 168 0.02 -14.83 -0.45
CA PHE A 168 0.28 -13.71 -1.37
C PHE A 168 0.79 -12.48 -0.63
N ASP A 169 0.29 -12.20 0.57
CA ASP A 169 0.81 -11.15 1.44
C ASP A 169 2.26 -11.40 1.85
N PHE A 170 2.58 -12.62 2.27
CA PHE A 170 3.95 -13.03 2.57
C PHE A 170 4.88 -12.88 1.35
N MET A 171 4.44 -13.28 0.16
CA MET A 171 5.21 -13.14 -1.08
C MET A 171 5.45 -11.66 -1.43
N GLY A 172 4.43 -10.81 -1.33
CA GLY A 172 4.56 -9.37 -1.53
C GLY A 172 5.55 -8.75 -0.55
N GLY A 173 5.47 -9.13 0.72
CA GLY A 173 6.40 -8.75 1.78
C GLY A 173 7.84 -9.14 1.48
N CYS A 174 8.08 -10.38 1.07
CA CYS A 174 9.40 -10.86 0.69
C CYS A 174 9.98 -10.06 -0.47
N ILE A 175 9.25 -9.97 -1.58
CA ILE A 175 9.74 -9.32 -2.80
C ILE A 175 10.06 -7.85 -2.55
N ALA A 176 9.16 -7.10 -1.90
CA ALA A 176 9.36 -5.69 -1.62
C ALA A 176 10.54 -5.45 -0.68
N SER A 177 10.70 -6.28 0.37
CA SER A 177 11.79 -6.17 1.34
C SER A 177 13.15 -6.43 0.69
N PHE A 178 13.26 -7.47 -0.15
CA PHE A 178 14.50 -7.77 -0.86
C PHE A 178 14.87 -6.67 -1.87
N ILE A 179 13.92 -6.19 -2.65
CA ILE A 179 14.13 -5.09 -3.60
C ILE A 179 14.52 -3.82 -2.85
N GLY A 180 13.83 -3.49 -1.76
CA GLY A 180 14.12 -2.36 -0.89
C GLY A 180 15.55 -2.40 -0.35
N ASN A 181 15.99 -3.56 0.14
CA ASN A 181 17.35 -3.74 0.65
C ASN A 181 18.41 -3.55 -0.46
N ILE A 182 18.20 -4.12 -1.65
CA ILE A 182 19.12 -3.96 -2.78
C ILE A 182 19.21 -2.48 -3.17
N TYR A 183 18.08 -1.81 -3.29
CA TYR A 183 18.02 -0.39 -3.67
C TYR A 183 18.73 0.49 -2.64
N LEU A 184 18.43 0.30 -1.36
CA LEU A 184 18.98 1.13 -0.31
C LEU A 184 20.48 0.91 -0.11
N ARG A 185 20.95 -0.33 -0.22
CA ARG A 185 22.40 -0.63 -0.16
C ARG A 185 23.18 -0.01 -1.32
N ARG A 186 22.60 0.09 -2.52
CA ARG A 186 23.22 0.82 -3.63
C ARG A 186 23.31 2.31 -3.31
N LYS A 187 22.25 2.91 -2.81
CA LYS A 187 22.21 4.32 -2.42
C LYS A 187 23.19 4.65 -1.29
N LEU A 188 23.28 3.80 -0.27
CA LEU A 188 24.26 3.95 0.81
C LEU A 188 25.70 4.01 0.32
N LYS A 189 26.03 3.29 -0.76
CA LYS A 189 27.36 3.33 -1.37
C LYS A 189 27.62 4.60 -2.19
N GLU A 190 26.55 5.16 -2.79
CA GLU A 190 26.65 6.35 -3.66
C GLU A 190 26.59 7.66 -2.84
N ASP A 191 25.73 7.72 -1.83
CA ASP A 191 25.54 8.88 -0.98
C ASP A 191 25.13 8.44 0.45
N PRO A 192 26.11 8.29 1.37
CA PRO A 192 25.84 7.84 2.74
C PRO A 192 24.98 8.81 3.57
N ILE A 193 24.89 10.08 3.15
CA ILE A 193 24.17 11.14 3.88
C ILE A 193 22.69 11.21 3.44
N ASN A 194 22.39 10.79 2.21
CA ASN A 194 21.07 10.95 1.60
C ASN A 194 20.37 9.59 1.35
N LEU A 195 20.13 8.88 2.45
CA LEU A 195 19.75 7.46 2.47
C LEU A 195 18.50 7.09 1.65
N ILE A 196 17.55 8.03 1.44
CA ILE A 196 16.24 7.67 0.88
C ILE A 196 15.81 8.60 -0.27
N GLY A 197 16.62 9.63 -0.63
CA GLY A 197 16.17 10.69 -1.55
C GLY A 197 15.00 11.49 -0.98
N ILE A 198 14.78 11.39 0.31
CA ILE A 198 13.91 12.25 1.08
C ILE A 198 14.74 13.48 1.40
N GLU A 199 14.78 14.43 0.48
CA GLU A 199 15.29 15.75 0.79
C GLU A 199 14.33 16.38 1.82
N ILE A 200 14.77 16.40 3.09
CA ILE A 200 14.16 17.28 4.07
C ILE A 200 14.55 18.69 3.59
N LYS A 201 13.61 19.46 3.10
CA LYS A 201 13.85 20.88 2.84
C LYS A 201 14.33 21.52 4.13
N ALA A 202 15.65 21.80 4.20
CA ALA A 202 16.18 22.64 5.27
C ALA A 202 15.37 23.94 5.24
N GLU A 203 14.77 24.29 6.37
CA GLU A 203 14.09 25.58 6.55
C GLU A 203 15.07 26.69 6.17
N ARG A 204 14.67 27.50 5.19
CA ARG A 204 15.26 28.81 4.94
C ARG A 204 14.43 29.87 5.66
#